data_4ba2c73af43eff19a5e0f9646ae9b1cd
#
_entry.id   4ba2c73af43eff19a5e0f9646ae9b1cd
#
_cell.length_a   1.000
_cell.length_b   1.000
_cell.length_c   1.000
_cell.angle_alpha   90.00
_cell.angle_beta   90.00
_cell.angle_gamma   90.00
#
_symmetry.space_group_name_H-M   'P 1'
#
loop_
_entity.id
_entity.type
_entity.pdbx_description
1 polymer ?
#
loop_
_entity_poly.entity_id
_entity_poly.type
_entity_poly.pdbx_seq_one_letter_code
_entity_poly.pdbx_strand_id
1 'polypeptide(L)'
;MRPMQATGLARGHLSPLHAVPPCRRHGIICKGYARTQTPLLESLKPLSRALESGTNDEAVAAAQELKESGVLCLFGEGRQVPKRPYTLEEVRLNRIDPAALLSPVDATMNGVRTGLQAAAASGLLALLYGGAVDVSGAAVLVLLGATLAVADQVGTGGGVEALLLDSAARKVSGSYASRVATHEAGHFLVAYLLGLLPRSYTLSSWDAFHAQGRLGVQAGTEFCDGDFQREVASGKLSSNSLDAFTCLGLAGVCAETVVYGRSEGGLADIAQLDSLLRRINFNQAKADDQVRWSAINDVVLLRRHAAAHAALTKAMQAGKSVAECIAAIEAAEA
;
A
#
# COMPACT_ATOMS: atom_id res chain seq x y z
N MET A 1 29.89 38.66 -44.49
CA MET A 1 28.94 38.40 -43.39
C MET A 1 27.69 37.73 -44.00
N ARG A 2 27.52 36.42 -43.80
CA ARG A 2 26.33 35.68 -44.20
C ARG A 2 25.60 35.27 -42.93
N PRO A 3 24.26 35.33 -42.81
CA PRO A 3 23.53 34.91 -41.64
C PRO A 3 23.36 33.37 -41.62
N MET A 4 23.60 32.76 -40.43
CA MET A 4 23.40 31.37 -40.15
C MET A 4 21.89 31.08 -40.04
N GLN A 5 21.42 30.08 -40.80
CA GLN A 5 20.08 29.55 -40.73
C GLN A 5 19.92 28.67 -39.49
N ALA A 6 18.82 28.89 -38.73
CA ALA A 6 18.42 28.07 -37.61
C ALA A 6 17.81 26.78 -38.13
N THR A 7 18.43 25.63 -37.81
CA THR A 7 17.90 24.31 -38.06
C THR A 7 16.86 23.93 -36.98
N GLY A 8 15.64 23.62 -37.44
CA GLY A 8 14.52 23.24 -36.61
C GLY A 8 14.74 21.92 -35.84
N LEU A 9 14.46 21.97 -34.55
CA LEU A 9 14.36 20.79 -33.71
C LEU A 9 13.11 19.99 -34.10
N ALA A 10 13.35 18.79 -34.62
CA ALA A 10 12.32 17.79 -34.90
C ALA A 10 11.65 17.37 -33.60
N ARG A 11 10.33 17.54 -33.51
CA ARG A 11 9.48 16.96 -32.46
C ARG A 11 9.50 15.44 -32.61
N GLY A 12 10.18 14.77 -31.66
CA GLY A 12 10.10 13.32 -31.56
C GLY A 12 8.68 12.87 -31.21
N HIS A 13 8.06 12.16 -32.15
CA HIS A 13 6.82 11.42 -31.91
C HIS A 13 7.10 10.34 -30.85
N LEU A 14 6.50 10.49 -29.67
CA LEU A 14 6.36 9.41 -28.71
C LEU A 14 5.40 8.39 -29.29
N SER A 15 5.92 7.24 -29.68
CA SER A 15 5.13 6.08 -30.06
C SER A 15 4.22 5.65 -28.90
N PRO A 16 2.95 5.28 -29.14
CA PRO A 16 2.08 4.77 -28.10
C PRO A 16 2.62 3.47 -27.55
N LEU A 17 2.67 3.36 -26.23
CA LEU A 17 3.00 2.16 -25.48
C LEU A 17 2.15 1.00 -26.01
N HIS A 18 2.80 -0.10 -26.38
CA HIS A 18 2.18 -1.31 -26.91
C HIS A 18 1.03 -1.77 -26.01
N ALA A 19 -0.14 -1.92 -26.62
CA ALA A 19 -1.29 -2.59 -26.00
C ALA A 19 -0.88 -3.99 -25.53
N VAL A 20 -1.24 -4.31 -24.29
CA VAL A 20 -1.02 -5.63 -23.70
C VAL A 20 -1.76 -6.66 -24.55
N PRO A 21 -1.11 -7.73 -25.06
CA PRO A 21 -1.83 -8.75 -25.80
C PRO A 21 -2.82 -9.48 -24.87
N PRO A 22 -4.02 -9.87 -25.39
CA PRO A 22 -5.01 -10.56 -24.59
C PRO A 22 -4.45 -11.88 -24.03
N CYS A 23 -4.82 -12.20 -22.81
CA CYS A 23 -4.43 -13.42 -22.10
C CYS A 23 -4.75 -14.66 -22.96
N ARG A 24 -3.71 -15.40 -23.38
CA ARG A 24 -3.87 -16.69 -24.10
C ARG A 24 -3.49 -17.82 -23.15
N ARG A 25 -4.49 -18.54 -22.64
CA ARG A 25 -4.29 -19.90 -22.10
C ARG A 25 -5.13 -20.89 -22.88
N HIS A 26 -4.50 -21.97 -23.33
CA HIS A 26 -5.08 -23.24 -23.83
C HIS A 26 -6.36 -23.11 -24.67
N GLY A 27 -6.35 -22.31 -25.73
CA GLY A 27 -7.43 -22.30 -26.72
C GLY A 27 -8.74 -21.61 -26.27
N ILE A 28 -8.85 -21.14 -25.06
CA ILE A 28 -9.97 -20.32 -24.60
C ILE A 28 -9.55 -18.85 -24.82
N ILE A 29 -10.01 -18.30 -25.95
CA ILE A 29 -9.95 -16.87 -26.20
C ILE A 29 -10.87 -16.25 -25.16
N CYS A 30 -10.32 -15.52 -24.20
CA CYS A 30 -11.10 -14.53 -23.44
C CYS A 30 -11.62 -13.54 -24.49
N LYS A 31 -12.82 -13.79 -25.00
CA LYS A 31 -13.48 -12.88 -25.93
C LYS A 31 -13.63 -11.57 -25.19
N GLY A 32 -13.08 -10.49 -25.74
CA GLY A 32 -13.23 -9.12 -25.25
C GLY A 32 -14.70 -8.69 -25.24
N TYR A 33 -15.45 -9.24 -24.32
CA TYR A 33 -16.72 -8.72 -23.87
C TYR A 33 -16.37 -7.77 -22.73
N ALA A 34 -16.74 -6.51 -22.86
CA ALA A 34 -16.81 -5.61 -21.72
C ALA A 34 -17.64 -6.32 -20.64
N ARG A 35 -16.95 -6.96 -19.67
CA ARG A 35 -17.61 -7.64 -18.55
C ARG A 35 -18.24 -6.56 -17.70
N THR A 36 -19.55 -6.43 -17.78
CA THR A 36 -20.28 -5.63 -16.81
C THR A 36 -20.05 -6.23 -15.41
N GLN A 37 -19.83 -5.42 -14.41
CA GLN A 37 -19.52 -5.86 -13.03
C GLN A 37 -20.57 -6.83 -12.46
N THR A 38 -21.83 -6.69 -12.86
CA THR A 38 -22.94 -7.49 -12.33
C THR A 38 -22.81 -9.00 -12.54
N PRO A 39 -22.55 -9.54 -13.76
CA PRO A 39 -22.37 -10.98 -13.93
C PRO A 39 -21.09 -11.51 -13.29
N LEU A 40 -20.06 -10.68 -13.18
CA LEU A 40 -18.82 -11.05 -12.49
C LEU A 40 -19.05 -11.21 -10.98
N LEU A 41 -19.77 -10.28 -10.35
CA LEU A 41 -20.12 -10.36 -8.92
C LEU A 41 -20.96 -11.60 -8.58
N GLU A 42 -21.86 -12.01 -9.48
CA GLU A 42 -22.61 -13.28 -9.30
C GLU A 42 -21.65 -14.48 -9.28
N SER A 43 -20.65 -14.50 -10.16
CA SER A 43 -19.65 -15.57 -10.20
C SER A 43 -18.73 -15.56 -8.98
N LEU A 44 -18.53 -14.41 -8.32
CA LEU A 44 -17.70 -14.27 -7.12
C LEU A 44 -18.43 -14.59 -5.81
N LYS A 45 -19.72 -14.94 -5.82
CA LYS A 45 -20.48 -15.28 -4.61
C LYS A 45 -19.85 -16.41 -3.74
N PRO A 46 -19.30 -17.49 -4.32
CA PRO A 46 -18.61 -18.51 -3.52
C PRO A 46 -17.41 -17.92 -2.75
N LEU A 47 -16.61 -17.10 -3.43
CA LEU A 47 -15.46 -16.42 -2.82
C LEU A 47 -15.90 -15.42 -1.73
N SER A 48 -16.95 -14.63 -1.99
CA SER A 48 -17.48 -13.68 -0.99
C SER A 48 -17.90 -14.40 0.29
N ARG A 49 -18.63 -15.52 0.18
CA ARG A 49 -19.03 -16.32 1.34
C ARG A 49 -17.83 -16.90 2.10
N ALA A 50 -16.82 -17.42 1.37
CA ALA A 50 -15.63 -17.97 1.99
C ALA A 50 -14.81 -16.88 2.72
N LEU A 51 -14.75 -15.66 2.17
CA LEU A 51 -14.09 -14.53 2.81
C LEU A 51 -14.83 -14.02 4.05
N GLU A 52 -16.17 -14.06 4.07
CA GLU A 52 -16.99 -13.56 5.18
C GLU A 52 -17.08 -14.53 6.35
N SER A 53 -17.30 -15.81 6.08
CA SER A 53 -17.61 -16.82 7.10
C SER A 53 -16.76 -18.08 7.06
N GLY A 54 -15.92 -18.24 6.03
CA GLY A 54 -15.06 -19.41 5.85
C GLY A 54 -13.67 -19.25 6.47
N THR A 55 -12.93 -20.35 6.39
CA THR A 55 -11.50 -20.36 6.73
C THR A 55 -10.66 -19.74 5.62
N ASN A 56 -9.40 -19.40 5.93
CA ASN A 56 -8.47 -18.90 4.92
C ASN A 56 -8.26 -19.92 3.79
N ASP A 57 -8.16 -21.20 4.12
CA ASP A 57 -7.95 -22.27 3.14
C ASP A 57 -9.16 -22.43 2.20
N GLU A 58 -10.39 -22.28 2.71
CA GLU A 58 -11.61 -22.28 1.88
C GLU A 58 -11.65 -21.09 0.93
N ALA A 59 -11.25 -19.90 1.39
CA ALA A 59 -11.18 -18.70 0.54
C ALA A 59 -10.14 -18.85 -0.56
N VAL A 60 -8.95 -19.38 -0.24
CA VAL A 60 -7.89 -19.65 -1.24
C VAL A 60 -8.34 -20.71 -2.24
N ALA A 61 -8.99 -21.80 -1.78
CA ALA A 61 -9.52 -22.82 -2.67
C ALA A 61 -10.58 -22.27 -3.62
N ALA A 62 -11.51 -21.46 -3.13
CA ALA A 62 -12.52 -20.80 -3.97
C ALA A 62 -11.89 -19.85 -5.01
N ALA A 63 -10.86 -19.08 -4.64
CA ALA A 63 -10.14 -18.22 -5.56
C ALA A 63 -9.42 -19.04 -6.64
N GLN A 64 -8.81 -20.16 -6.27
CA GLN A 64 -8.13 -21.05 -7.21
C GLN A 64 -9.11 -21.70 -8.20
N GLU A 65 -10.28 -22.16 -7.75
CA GLU A 65 -11.34 -22.70 -8.62
C GLU A 65 -11.84 -21.64 -9.63
N LEU A 66 -12.02 -20.41 -9.15
CA LEU A 66 -12.41 -19.28 -10.01
C LEU A 66 -11.32 -18.91 -11.03
N LYS A 67 -10.04 -19.04 -10.65
CA LYS A 67 -8.92 -18.88 -11.59
C LYS A 67 -8.92 -19.98 -12.65
N GLU A 68 -9.08 -21.23 -12.24
CA GLU A 68 -9.10 -22.38 -13.16
C GLU A 68 -10.27 -22.32 -14.14
N SER A 69 -11.43 -21.84 -13.68
CA SER A 69 -12.61 -21.59 -14.54
C SER A 69 -12.47 -20.35 -15.43
N GLY A 70 -11.40 -19.56 -15.31
CA GLY A 70 -11.15 -18.35 -16.10
C GLY A 70 -12.01 -17.15 -15.69
N VAL A 71 -12.60 -17.17 -14.49
CA VAL A 71 -13.29 -16.01 -13.91
C VAL A 71 -12.30 -14.99 -13.39
N LEU A 72 -11.26 -15.43 -12.67
CA LEU A 72 -10.14 -14.60 -12.24
C LEU A 72 -8.99 -14.73 -13.24
N CYS A 73 -8.83 -13.72 -14.11
CA CYS A 73 -7.80 -13.72 -15.15
C CYS A 73 -6.47 -13.15 -14.66
N LEU A 74 -6.49 -12.30 -13.64
CA LEU A 74 -5.30 -11.60 -13.15
C LEU A 74 -4.72 -12.22 -11.86
N PHE A 75 -5.48 -13.06 -11.16
CA PHE A 75 -5.03 -13.67 -9.90
C PHE A 75 -3.80 -14.56 -10.12
N GLY A 76 -2.65 -14.14 -9.58
CA GLY A 76 -1.38 -14.85 -9.72
C GLY A 76 -0.80 -14.82 -11.13
N GLU A 77 -1.24 -13.90 -12.00
CA GLU A 77 -0.77 -13.76 -13.39
C GLU A 77 0.08 -12.49 -13.58
N GLY A 78 0.50 -11.85 -12.51
CA GLY A 78 1.38 -10.69 -12.55
C GLY A 78 2.73 -11.03 -13.20
N ARG A 79 2.98 -10.47 -14.41
CA ARG A 79 4.23 -10.70 -15.12
C ARG A 79 5.36 -9.91 -14.46
N GLN A 80 6.14 -10.60 -13.63
CA GLN A 80 7.27 -10.04 -12.91
C GLN A 80 8.45 -9.74 -13.85
N VAL A 81 9.32 -8.81 -13.43
CA VAL A 81 10.59 -8.55 -14.10
C VAL A 81 11.59 -9.70 -13.83
N PRO A 82 12.58 -9.92 -14.73
CA PRO A 82 13.58 -10.95 -14.50
C PRO A 82 14.27 -10.82 -13.16
N LYS A 83 14.39 -11.93 -12.43
CA LYS A 83 15.10 -11.96 -11.14
C LYS A 83 16.60 -11.89 -11.36
N ARG A 84 17.20 -10.76 -11.03
CA ARG A 84 18.63 -10.50 -11.07
C ARG A 84 18.99 -9.32 -10.17
N PRO A 85 20.25 -9.12 -9.82
CA PRO A 85 20.69 -7.86 -9.22
C PRO A 85 20.43 -6.68 -10.18
N TYR A 86 19.87 -5.61 -9.65
CA TYR A 86 19.69 -4.34 -10.35
C TYR A 86 20.57 -3.28 -9.74
N THR A 87 21.14 -2.41 -10.58
CA THR A 87 21.94 -1.27 -10.16
C THR A 87 21.04 -0.11 -9.72
N LEU A 88 21.59 0.80 -8.92
CA LEU A 88 20.88 2.04 -8.56
C LEU A 88 20.51 2.88 -9.79
N GLU A 89 21.35 2.83 -10.84
CA GLU A 89 21.07 3.54 -12.08
C GLU A 89 19.86 2.96 -12.81
N GLU A 90 19.72 1.65 -12.85
CA GLU A 90 18.53 1.00 -13.43
C GLU A 90 17.26 1.33 -12.63
N VAL A 91 17.34 1.47 -11.30
CA VAL A 91 16.22 1.95 -10.46
C VAL A 91 15.84 3.37 -10.87
N ARG A 92 16.82 4.27 -11.02
CA ARG A 92 16.59 5.67 -11.46
C ARG A 92 16.04 5.75 -12.88
N LEU A 93 16.50 4.92 -13.81
CA LEU A 93 15.97 4.83 -15.18
C LEU A 93 14.48 4.44 -15.18
N ASN A 94 14.03 3.68 -14.19
CA ASN A 94 12.62 3.39 -13.96
C ASN A 94 11.86 4.53 -13.26
N ARG A 95 12.47 5.73 -13.16
CA ARG A 95 11.90 6.90 -12.48
C ARG A 95 11.54 6.67 -11.02
N ILE A 96 12.40 5.93 -10.35
CA ILE A 96 12.33 5.68 -8.92
C ILE A 96 13.52 6.39 -8.29
N ASP A 97 13.28 7.28 -7.33
CA ASP A 97 14.32 7.78 -6.46
C ASP A 97 14.50 6.80 -5.29
N PRO A 98 15.62 6.05 -5.23
CA PRO A 98 15.80 5.04 -4.20
C PRO A 98 15.83 5.61 -2.78
N ALA A 99 16.34 6.83 -2.62
CA ALA A 99 16.43 7.48 -1.31
C ALA A 99 15.04 7.91 -0.83
N ALA A 100 14.26 8.55 -1.69
CA ALA A 100 12.91 8.98 -1.37
C ALA A 100 11.96 7.80 -1.17
N LEU A 101 12.14 6.70 -1.93
CA LEU A 101 11.31 5.49 -1.80
C LEU A 101 11.51 4.82 -0.43
N LEU A 102 12.76 4.66 0.03
CA LEU A 102 13.08 3.95 1.28
C LEU A 102 13.11 4.85 2.51
N SER A 103 12.91 6.14 2.34
CA SER A 103 12.84 7.12 3.44
C SER A 103 11.69 8.10 3.18
N PRO A 104 10.44 7.60 3.08
CA PRO A 104 9.30 8.48 2.88
C PRO A 104 9.17 9.46 4.04
N VAL A 105 8.86 10.71 3.71
CA VAL A 105 8.62 11.77 4.71
C VAL A 105 7.14 12.09 4.70
N ASP A 106 6.47 11.73 5.78
CA ASP A 106 5.05 12.05 5.95
C ASP A 106 4.89 13.54 6.32
N ALA A 107 4.85 14.37 5.28
CA ALA A 107 4.69 15.80 5.42
C ALA A 107 3.32 16.16 6.00
N THR A 108 2.28 15.39 5.66
CA THR A 108 0.92 15.61 6.14
C THR A 108 0.82 15.32 7.64
N MET A 109 1.29 14.16 8.10
CA MET A 109 1.27 13.81 9.53
C MET A 109 2.15 14.72 10.37
N ASN A 110 3.36 15.06 9.86
CA ASN A 110 4.24 16.01 10.54
C ASN A 110 3.60 17.40 10.67
N GLY A 111 2.90 17.86 9.62
CA GLY A 111 2.16 19.13 9.65
C GLY A 111 1.02 19.11 10.67
N VAL A 112 0.23 18.03 10.71
CA VAL A 112 -0.86 17.84 11.66
C VAL A 112 -0.33 17.77 13.10
N ARG A 113 0.73 16.99 13.34
CA ARG A 113 1.38 16.90 14.65
C ARG A 113 1.86 18.27 15.13
N THR A 114 2.57 19.00 14.29
CA THR A 114 3.07 20.35 14.61
C THR A 114 1.92 21.31 14.87
N GLY A 115 0.86 21.25 14.07
CA GLY A 115 -0.35 22.07 14.27
C GLY A 115 -1.04 21.80 15.60
N LEU A 116 -1.21 20.53 15.98
CA LEU A 116 -1.79 20.14 17.26
C LEU A 116 -0.92 20.57 18.46
N GLN A 117 0.40 20.43 18.32
CA GLN A 117 1.34 20.91 19.36
C GLN A 117 1.27 22.43 19.52
N ALA A 118 1.24 23.17 18.40
CA ALA A 118 1.10 24.62 18.43
C ALA A 118 -0.25 25.07 19.04
N ALA A 119 -1.34 24.38 18.71
CA ALA A 119 -2.65 24.65 19.30
C ALA A 119 -2.66 24.40 20.83
N ALA A 120 -2.07 23.29 21.27
CA ALA A 120 -1.93 22.96 22.69
C ALA A 120 -1.10 24.01 23.45
N ALA A 121 0.05 24.41 22.87
CA ALA A 121 0.90 25.45 23.46
C ALA A 121 0.18 26.81 23.53
N SER A 122 -0.51 27.21 22.44
CA SER A 122 -1.27 28.46 22.41
C SER A 122 -2.44 28.44 23.41
N GLY A 123 -3.14 27.31 23.56
CA GLY A 123 -4.20 27.11 24.53
C GLY A 123 -3.67 27.26 25.98
N LEU A 124 -2.52 26.66 26.27
CA LEU A 124 -1.89 26.77 27.58
C LEU A 124 -1.47 28.23 27.89
N LEU A 125 -0.91 28.93 26.92
CA LEU A 125 -0.58 30.36 27.04
C LEU A 125 -1.84 31.19 27.28
N ALA A 126 -2.92 30.95 26.57
CA ALA A 126 -4.20 31.65 26.78
C ALA A 126 -4.78 31.42 28.19
N LEU A 127 -4.66 30.21 28.74
CA LEU A 127 -5.07 29.91 30.13
C LEU A 127 -4.23 30.65 31.16
N LEU A 128 -2.92 30.77 30.93
CA LEU A 128 -1.99 31.51 31.78
C LEU A 128 -2.29 33.02 31.73
N TYR A 129 -2.38 33.63 30.55
CA TYR A 129 -2.65 35.06 30.39
C TYR A 129 -4.08 35.45 30.83
N GLY A 130 -5.06 34.55 30.66
CA GLY A 130 -6.40 34.73 31.16
C GLY A 130 -6.59 34.53 32.64
N GLY A 131 -5.53 34.16 33.39
CA GLY A 131 -5.56 33.90 34.82
C GLY A 131 -6.36 32.67 35.23
N ALA A 132 -6.73 31.80 34.31
CA ALA A 132 -7.45 30.54 34.56
C ALA A 132 -6.55 29.49 35.23
N VAL A 133 -5.25 29.56 34.94
CA VAL A 133 -4.22 28.66 35.52
C VAL A 133 -3.00 29.49 35.84
N ASP A 134 -2.38 29.23 36.99
CA ASP A 134 -1.10 29.81 37.39
C ASP A 134 0.09 29.03 36.80
N VAL A 135 1.31 29.50 37.00
CA VAL A 135 2.52 28.84 36.48
C VAL A 135 2.67 27.41 37.00
N SER A 136 2.29 27.17 38.25
CA SER A 136 2.37 25.83 38.84
C SER A 136 1.35 24.88 38.25
N GLY A 137 0.11 25.34 38.01
CA GLY A 137 -0.92 24.56 37.31
C GLY A 137 -0.56 24.28 35.87
N ALA A 138 0.05 25.26 35.17
CA ALA A 138 0.56 25.03 33.80
C ALA A 138 1.65 23.96 33.76
N ALA A 139 2.58 23.97 34.71
CA ALA A 139 3.61 22.95 34.83
C ALA A 139 3.02 21.55 35.10
N VAL A 140 1.97 21.47 35.92
CA VAL A 140 1.25 20.20 36.17
C VAL A 140 0.58 19.69 34.87
N LEU A 141 -0.06 20.56 34.10
CA LEU A 141 -0.69 20.17 32.83
C LEU A 141 0.33 19.65 31.80
N VAL A 142 1.51 20.29 31.70
CA VAL A 142 2.60 19.83 30.83
C VAL A 142 3.11 18.48 31.27
N LEU A 143 3.35 18.31 32.60
CA LEU A 143 3.83 17.04 33.15
C LEU A 143 2.81 15.92 32.94
N LEU A 144 1.52 16.19 33.11
CA LEU A 144 0.45 15.22 32.86
C LEU A 144 0.43 14.83 31.39
N GLY A 145 0.50 15.79 30.48
CA GLY A 145 0.54 15.52 29.03
C GLY A 145 1.76 14.67 28.63
N ALA A 146 2.95 14.99 29.18
CA ALA A 146 4.14 14.21 28.93
C ALA A 146 4.01 12.78 29.49
N THR A 147 3.44 12.63 30.71
CA THR A 147 3.20 11.31 31.32
C THR A 147 2.23 10.47 30.48
N LEU A 148 1.14 11.06 29.99
CA LEU A 148 0.19 10.36 29.11
C LEU A 148 0.84 9.95 27.79
N ALA A 149 1.67 10.80 27.18
CA ALA A 149 2.40 10.46 25.96
C ALA A 149 3.39 9.30 26.18
N VAL A 150 4.13 9.29 27.32
CA VAL A 150 5.01 8.18 27.67
C VAL A 150 4.19 6.90 27.93
N ALA A 151 3.08 7.01 28.64
CA ALA A 151 2.20 5.88 28.92
C ALA A 151 1.62 5.28 27.61
N ASP A 152 1.25 6.11 26.64
CA ASP A 152 0.81 5.65 25.33
C ASP A 152 1.94 4.93 24.56
N GLN A 153 3.14 5.50 24.54
CA GLN A 153 4.31 4.87 23.91
C GLN A 153 4.64 3.50 24.53
N VAL A 154 4.60 3.39 25.85
CA VAL A 154 4.93 2.14 26.56
C VAL A 154 3.79 1.12 26.50
N GLY A 155 2.55 1.58 26.64
CA GLY A 155 1.37 0.70 26.72
C GLY A 155 0.82 0.26 25.37
N THR A 156 0.81 1.15 24.39
CA THR A 156 0.19 0.90 23.08
C THR A 156 1.13 1.10 21.89
N GLY A 157 2.39 1.44 22.14
CA GLY A 157 3.36 1.77 21.09
C GLY A 157 3.00 3.05 20.32
N GLY A 158 2.35 4.03 20.99
CA GLY A 158 1.89 5.27 20.37
C GLY A 158 0.54 5.16 19.64
N GLY A 159 -0.25 4.14 19.99
CA GLY A 159 -1.50 3.84 19.27
C GLY A 159 -2.58 4.90 19.44
N VAL A 160 -2.66 5.55 20.60
CA VAL A 160 -3.61 6.65 20.83
C VAL A 160 -3.19 7.88 20.02
N GLU A 161 -1.89 8.22 20.04
CA GLU A 161 -1.35 9.31 19.23
C GLU A 161 -1.63 9.07 17.75
N ALA A 162 -1.34 7.86 17.24
CA ALA A 162 -1.59 7.50 15.83
C ALA A 162 -3.06 7.64 15.45
N LEU A 163 -3.99 7.19 16.29
CA LEU A 163 -5.45 7.33 16.08
C LEU A 163 -5.88 8.78 16.02
N LEU A 164 -5.38 9.63 16.92
CA LEU A 164 -5.69 11.05 16.96
C LEU A 164 -5.15 11.77 15.74
N LEU A 165 -3.90 11.50 15.35
CA LEU A 165 -3.26 12.09 14.18
C LEU A 165 -3.96 11.69 12.89
N ASP A 166 -4.27 10.39 12.68
CA ASP A 166 -5.02 9.92 11.51
C ASP A 166 -6.39 10.59 11.42
N SER A 167 -7.12 10.65 12.54
CA SER A 167 -8.43 11.29 12.58
C SER A 167 -8.38 12.79 12.27
N ALA A 168 -7.35 13.48 12.77
CA ALA A 168 -7.12 14.90 12.50
C ALA A 168 -6.69 15.13 11.03
N ALA A 169 -5.76 14.33 10.54
CA ALA A 169 -5.25 14.41 9.16
C ALA A 169 -6.38 14.25 8.13
N ARG A 170 -7.31 13.32 8.35
CA ARG A 170 -8.50 13.12 7.50
C ARG A 170 -9.43 14.31 7.46
N LYS A 171 -9.52 15.09 8.55
CA LYS A 171 -10.36 16.31 8.61
C LYS A 171 -9.69 17.52 7.99
N VAL A 172 -8.36 17.62 8.11
CA VAL A 172 -7.60 18.79 7.70
C VAL A 172 -7.10 18.67 6.26
N SER A 173 -6.73 17.47 5.83
CA SER A 173 -6.16 17.22 4.49
C SER A 173 -7.11 16.39 3.63
N GLY A 174 -7.70 17.01 2.60
CA GLY A 174 -8.57 16.31 1.65
C GLY A 174 -7.85 15.25 0.80
N SER A 175 -6.52 15.33 0.68
CA SER A 175 -5.72 14.36 -0.07
C SER A 175 -5.24 13.18 0.78
N TYR A 176 -5.21 13.30 2.10
CA TYR A 176 -4.66 12.27 2.99
C TYR A 176 -5.40 10.93 2.86
N ALA A 177 -6.71 10.94 2.98
CA ALA A 177 -7.52 9.71 2.85
C ALA A 177 -7.35 9.04 1.47
N SER A 178 -7.18 9.85 0.40
CA SER A 178 -6.93 9.33 -0.95
C SER A 178 -5.53 8.70 -1.07
N ARG A 179 -4.52 9.27 -0.41
CA ARG A 179 -3.18 8.67 -0.37
C ARG A 179 -3.18 7.34 0.37
N VAL A 180 -3.80 7.25 1.54
CA VAL A 180 -3.94 5.99 2.28
C VAL A 180 -4.64 4.93 1.41
N ALA A 181 -5.74 5.27 0.75
CA ALA A 181 -6.43 4.33 -0.12
C ALA A 181 -5.58 3.90 -1.33
N THR A 182 -4.77 4.80 -1.90
CA THR A 182 -3.83 4.48 -2.98
C THR A 182 -2.75 3.52 -2.50
N HIS A 183 -2.21 3.75 -1.30
CA HIS A 183 -1.21 2.92 -0.64
C HIS A 183 -1.73 1.49 -0.41
N GLU A 184 -2.88 1.36 0.25
CA GLU A 184 -3.50 0.07 0.54
C GLU A 184 -3.94 -0.67 -0.72
N ALA A 185 -4.43 0.06 -1.74
CA ALA A 185 -4.71 -0.52 -3.04
C ALA A 185 -3.44 -1.04 -3.73
N GLY A 186 -2.28 -0.46 -3.46
CA GLY A 186 -0.99 -0.98 -3.91
C GLY A 186 -0.70 -2.35 -3.31
N HIS A 187 -0.79 -2.50 -1.99
CA HIS A 187 -0.62 -3.78 -1.30
C HIS A 187 -1.61 -4.83 -1.81
N PHE A 188 -2.89 -4.47 -1.89
CA PHE A 188 -3.95 -5.37 -2.36
C PHE A 188 -3.70 -5.85 -3.79
N LEU A 189 -3.42 -4.94 -4.72
CA LEU A 189 -3.24 -5.29 -6.14
C LEU A 189 -1.97 -6.11 -6.36
N VAL A 190 -0.85 -5.72 -5.77
CA VAL A 190 0.42 -6.48 -5.92
C VAL A 190 0.27 -7.87 -5.35
N ALA A 191 -0.34 -8.03 -4.15
CA ALA A 191 -0.65 -9.34 -3.59
C ALA A 191 -1.50 -10.19 -4.54
N TYR A 192 -2.60 -9.63 -5.03
CA TYR A 192 -3.51 -10.30 -5.95
C TYR A 192 -2.80 -10.77 -7.23
N LEU A 193 -1.97 -9.92 -7.83
CA LEU A 193 -1.18 -10.24 -9.01
C LEU A 193 -0.09 -11.30 -8.74
N LEU A 194 0.40 -11.40 -7.52
CA LEU A 194 1.36 -12.43 -7.09
C LEU A 194 0.67 -13.74 -6.64
N GLY A 195 -0.65 -13.78 -6.60
CA GLY A 195 -1.43 -14.96 -6.21
C GLY A 195 -1.66 -15.09 -4.71
N LEU A 196 -1.43 -14.04 -3.94
CA LEU A 196 -1.80 -13.94 -2.54
C LEU A 196 -3.19 -13.30 -2.42
N LEU A 197 -4.15 -14.03 -1.86
CA LEU A 197 -5.53 -13.57 -1.75
C LEU A 197 -5.68 -12.58 -0.59
N PRO A 198 -6.09 -11.32 -0.83
CA PRO A 198 -6.46 -10.41 0.23
C PRO A 198 -7.70 -10.90 0.99
N ARG A 199 -7.68 -10.86 2.32
CA ARG A 199 -8.79 -11.24 3.19
C ARG A 199 -9.63 -10.06 3.62
N SER A 200 -8.97 -9.01 4.03
CA SER A 200 -9.60 -7.77 4.49
C SER A 200 -8.70 -6.58 4.23
N TYR A 201 -9.26 -5.40 4.30
CA TYR A 201 -8.51 -4.16 4.28
C TYR A 201 -9.15 -3.13 5.20
N THR A 202 -8.34 -2.23 5.72
CA THR A 202 -8.79 -1.07 6.48
C THR A 202 -8.10 0.18 5.93
N LEU A 203 -8.81 1.30 5.89
CA LEU A 203 -8.27 2.56 5.35
C LEU A 203 -8.00 3.60 6.44
N SER A 204 -8.36 3.33 7.70
CA SER A 204 -8.09 4.23 8.82
C SER A 204 -7.65 3.46 10.06
N SER A 205 -6.92 4.14 10.94
CA SER A 205 -6.59 3.58 12.26
C SER A 205 -7.83 3.30 13.09
N TRP A 206 -8.92 4.03 12.86
CA TRP A 206 -10.21 3.80 13.52
C TRP A 206 -10.86 2.50 13.04
N ASP A 207 -10.90 2.25 11.72
CA ASP A 207 -11.42 1.01 11.15
C ASP A 207 -10.57 -0.19 11.60
N ALA A 208 -9.25 -0.04 11.61
CA ALA A 208 -8.33 -1.06 12.09
C ALA A 208 -8.55 -1.39 13.57
N PHE A 209 -8.76 -0.38 14.41
CA PHE A 209 -9.11 -0.56 15.82
C PHE A 209 -10.42 -1.33 16.00
N HIS A 210 -11.47 -0.98 15.26
CA HIS A 210 -12.76 -1.69 15.31
C HIS A 210 -12.66 -3.14 14.81
N ALA A 211 -11.86 -3.39 13.78
CA ALA A 211 -11.69 -4.72 13.21
C ALA A 211 -10.88 -5.66 14.13
N GLN A 212 -9.84 -5.14 14.79
CA GLN A 212 -8.90 -5.96 15.55
C GLN A 212 -8.99 -5.79 17.08
N GLY A 213 -9.72 -4.79 17.57
CA GLY A 213 -9.86 -4.51 19.01
C GLY A 213 -8.55 -4.05 19.70
N ARG A 214 -7.53 -3.64 18.94
CA ARG A 214 -6.20 -3.28 19.44
C ARG A 214 -5.83 -1.87 18.99
N LEU A 215 -5.32 -1.07 19.92
CA LEU A 215 -4.68 0.22 19.61
C LEU A 215 -3.29 -0.02 19.00
N GLY A 216 -2.83 0.92 18.18
CA GLY A 216 -1.52 0.83 17.53
C GLY A 216 -1.55 0.11 16.19
N VAL A 217 -2.71 -0.35 15.73
CA VAL A 217 -2.89 -0.89 14.39
C VAL A 217 -3.21 0.26 13.44
N GLN A 218 -2.43 0.39 12.38
CA GLN A 218 -2.66 1.33 11.30
C GLN A 218 -3.58 0.71 10.24
N ALA A 219 -3.99 1.51 9.24
CA ALA A 219 -4.59 0.99 8.02
C ALA A 219 -3.71 -0.12 7.44
N GLY A 220 -4.31 -1.12 6.84
CA GLY A 220 -3.56 -2.25 6.32
C GLY A 220 -4.43 -3.25 5.56
N THR A 221 -3.77 -4.10 4.80
CA THR A 221 -4.38 -5.21 4.05
C THR A 221 -3.92 -6.54 4.63
N GLU A 222 -4.85 -7.42 4.98
CA GLU A 222 -4.59 -8.78 5.48
C GLU A 222 -4.75 -9.80 4.35
N PHE A 223 -4.04 -10.94 4.46
CA PHE A 223 -4.00 -11.98 3.43
C PHE A 223 -4.42 -13.34 3.97
N CYS A 224 -5.05 -14.16 3.11
CA CYS A 224 -5.53 -15.50 3.47
C CYS A 224 -4.44 -16.58 3.52
N ASP A 225 -3.27 -16.35 2.92
CA ASP A 225 -2.25 -17.39 2.74
C ASP A 225 -1.60 -17.79 4.07
N GLY A 226 -2.08 -18.92 4.63
CA GLY A 226 -1.58 -19.48 5.88
C GLY A 226 -0.15 -20.03 5.77
N ASP A 227 0.25 -20.59 4.61
CA ASP A 227 1.60 -21.09 4.37
C ASP A 227 2.59 -19.95 4.36
N PHE A 228 2.29 -18.90 3.61
CA PHE A 228 3.07 -17.68 3.58
C PHE A 228 3.23 -17.07 4.98
N GLN A 229 2.13 -16.96 5.73
CA GLN A 229 2.17 -16.43 7.09
C GLN A 229 3.02 -17.31 8.02
N ARG A 230 2.94 -18.66 7.92
CA ARG A 230 3.78 -19.57 8.69
C ARG A 230 5.25 -19.45 8.34
N GLU A 231 5.60 -19.34 7.07
CA GLU A 231 6.97 -19.12 6.61
C GLU A 231 7.52 -17.78 7.15
N VAL A 232 6.76 -16.70 7.02
CA VAL A 232 7.14 -15.37 7.55
C VAL A 232 7.35 -15.41 9.06
N ALA A 233 6.43 -16.02 9.80
CA ALA A 233 6.52 -16.14 11.26
C ALA A 233 7.72 -16.98 11.70
N SER A 234 8.04 -18.06 10.99
CA SER A 234 9.18 -18.95 11.31
C SER A 234 10.53 -18.36 10.88
N GLY A 235 10.54 -17.36 9.99
CA GLY A 235 11.76 -16.82 9.37
C GLY A 235 12.44 -17.78 8.40
N LYS A 236 11.76 -18.87 8.01
CA LYS A 236 12.23 -19.83 7.01
C LYS A 236 11.43 -19.69 5.73
N LEU A 237 11.75 -18.65 4.96
CA LEU A 237 11.03 -18.35 3.72
C LEU A 237 11.59 -19.16 2.57
N SER A 238 10.68 -19.69 1.74
CA SER A 238 10.99 -20.10 0.37
C SER A 238 11.40 -18.88 -0.46
N SER A 239 12.07 -19.11 -1.58
CA SER A 239 12.43 -18.01 -2.49
C SER A 239 11.20 -17.23 -2.96
N ASN A 240 10.11 -17.93 -3.26
CA ASN A 240 8.87 -17.30 -3.72
C ASN A 240 8.21 -16.47 -2.61
N SER A 241 8.16 -16.98 -1.37
CA SER A 241 7.62 -16.25 -0.24
C SER A 241 8.45 -15.03 0.13
N LEU A 242 9.78 -15.13 0.01
CA LEU A 242 10.67 -13.99 0.19
C LEU A 242 10.40 -12.91 -0.86
N ASP A 243 10.30 -13.29 -2.13
CA ASP A 243 10.04 -12.37 -3.23
C ASP A 243 8.67 -11.70 -3.06
N ALA A 244 7.65 -12.47 -2.73
CA ALA A 244 6.31 -11.94 -2.45
C ALA A 244 6.31 -10.99 -1.25
N PHE A 245 6.97 -11.36 -0.14
CA PHE A 245 7.04 -10.51 1.05
C PHE A 245 7.73 -9.18 0.77
N THR A 246 8.85 -9.21 0.04
CA THR A 246 9.59 -7.98 -0.26
C THR A 246 8.85 -7.07 -1.25
N CYS A 247 8.13 -7.64 -2.21
CA CYS A 247 7.21 -6.87 -3.05
C CYS A 247 6.06 -6.29 -2.21
N LEU A 248 5.41 -7.09 -1.36
CA LEU A 248 4.35 -6.58 -0.49
C LEU A 248 4.84 -5.43 0.41
N GLY A 249 6.03 -5.58 1.03
CA GLY A 249 6.58 -4.53 1.88
C GLY A 249 6.90 -3.21 1.17
N LEU A 250 6.97 -3.19 -0.16
CA LEU A 250 7.23 -1.99 -0.95
C LEU A 250 6.03 -1.53 -1.79
N ALA A 251 4.98 -2.35 -1.90
CA ALA A 251 3.87 -2.10 -2.81
C ALA A 251 3.16 -0.78 -2.56
N GLY A 252 2.90 -0.43 -1.29
CA GLY A 252 2.24 0.82 -0.91
C GLY A 252 3.08 2.05 -1.28
N VAL A 253 4.37 2.06 -0.91
CA VAL A 253 5.29 3.18 -1.23
C VAL A 253 5.50 3.30 -2.74
N CYS A 254 5.55 2.17 -3.46
CA CYS A 254 5.62 2.15 -4.92
C CYS A 254 4.34 2.70 -5.55
N ALA A 255 3.17 2.36 -5.02
CA ALA A 255 1.88 2.85 -5.50
C ALA A 255 1.76 4.37 -5.34
N GLU A 256 2.08 4.91 -4.16
CA GLU A 256 2.11 6.36 -3.97
C GLU A 256 3.11 7.04 -4.89
N THR A 257 4.32 6.46 -5.05
CA THR A 257 5.35 7.01 -5.94
C THR A 257 4.89 7.04 -7.40
N VAL A 258 4.20 6.00 -7.87
CA VAL A 258 3.65 5.94 -9.24
C VAL A 258 2.55 6.98 -9.46
N VAL A 259 1.67 7.18 -8.49
CA VAL A 259 0.50 8.07 -8.63
C VAL A 259 0.84 9.53 -8.33
N TYR A 260 1.61 9.79 -7.27
CA TYR A 260 1.89 11.14 -6.76
C TYR A 260 3.33 11.62 -6.98
N GLY A 261 4.20 10.76 -7.53
CA GLY A 261 5.62 11.06 -7.72
C GLY A 261 6.49 10.90 -6.47
N ARG A 262 5.89 10.75 -5.30
CA ARG A 262 6.57 10.50 -4.01
C ARG A 262 5.63 9.78 -3.05
N SER A 263 6.20 8.99 -2.14
CA SER A 263 5.48 8.43 -1.01
C SER A 263 5.56 9.33 0.22
N GLU A 264 4.47 9.36 1.01
CA GLU A 264 4.43 9.96 2.34
C GLU A 264 4.24 8.87 3.42
N GLY A 265 3.51 7.78 3.10
CA GLY A 265 3.32 6.63 3.97
C GLY A 265 4.37 5.54 3.81
N GLY A 266 4.24 4.45 4.60
CA GLY A 266 4.99 3.21 4.42
C GLY A 266 6.27 3.05 5.26
N LEU A 267 6.55 3.95 6.21
CA LEU A 267 7.70 3.76 7.12
C LEU A 267 7.58 2.47 7.93
N ALA A 268 6.35 2.11 8.34
CA ALA A 268 6.10 0.87 9.07
C ALA A 268 6.39 -0.37 8.22
N ASP A 269 5.97 -0.35 6.94
CA ASP A 269 6.19 -1.45 6.00
C ASP A 269 7.69 -1.66 5.73
N ILE A 270 8.42 -0.55 5.51
CA ILE A 270 9.88 -0.58 5.32
C ILE A 270 10.58 -1.10 6.58
N ALA A 271 10.16 -0.68 7.78
CA ALA A 271 10.72 -1.15 9.04
C ALA A 271 10.44 -2.66 9.24
N GLN A 272 9.24 -3.13 8.88
CA GLN A 272 8.88 -4.55 8.93
C GLN A 272 9.72 -5.37 7.95
N LEU A 273 9.90 -4.86 6.73
CA LEU A 273 10.76 -5.48 5.72
C LEU A 273 12.21 -5.58 6.19
N ASP A 274 12.80 -4.49 6.69
CA ASP A 274 14.17 -4.47 7.22
C ASP A 274 14.33 -5.45 8.40
N SER A 275 13.36 -5.49 9.31
CA SER A 275 13.32 -6.43 10.43
C SER A 275 13.33 -7.88 9.96
N LEU A 276 12.54 -8.23 8.94
CA LEU A 276 12.54 -9.58 8.39
C LEU A 276 13.87 -9.93 7.74
N LEU A 277 14.41 -9.07 6.86
CA LEU A 277 15.66 -9.31 6.17
C LEU A 277 16.82 -9.51 7.15
N ARG A 278 16.85 -8.77 8.27
CA ARG A 278 17.80 -9.00 9.37
C ARG A 278 17.59 -10.34 10.07
N ARG A 279 16.35 -10.72 10.35
CA ARG A 279 16.02 -12.02 11.00
C ARG A 279 16.47 -13.23 10.20
N ILE A 280 16.42 -13.15 8.86
CA ILE A 280 16.90 -14.22 7.97
C ILE A 280 18.39 -14.10 7.64
N ASN A 281 19.12 -13.25 8.37
CA ASN A 281 20.57 -13.03 8.23
C ASN A 281 21.00 -12.62 6.82
N PHE A 282 20.21 -11.81 6.12
CA PHE A 282 20.68 -11.19 4.89
C PHE A 282 21.78 -10.18 5.20
N ASN A 283 22.90 -10.29 4.50
CA ASN A 283 23.87 -9.20 4.51
C ASN A 283 23.33 -8.01 3.69
N GLN A 284 23.91 -6.84 3.91
CA GLN A 284 23.43 -5.59 3.29
C GLN A 284 23.34 -5.69 1.76
N ALA A 285 24.35 -6.30 1.11
CA ALA A 285 24.35 -6.41 -0.35
C ALA A 285 23.18 -7.25 -0.89
N LYS A 286 22.87 -8.37 -0.24
CA LYS A 286 21.72 -9.21 -0.61
C LYS A 286 20.40 -8.52 -0.34
N ALA A 287 20.29 -7.80 0.79
CA ALA A 287 19.10 -7.01 1.12
C ALA A 287 18.87 -5.91 0.07
N ASP A 288 19.92 -5.18 -0.28
CA ASP A 288 19.87 -4.14 -1.30
C ASP A 288 19.46 -4.68 -2.67
N ASP A 289 20.02 -5.83 -3.10
CA ASP A 289 19.65 -6.47 -4.36
C ASP A 289 18.18 -6.88 -4.38
N GLN A 290 17.69 -7.46 -3.27
CA GLN A 290 16.31 -7.89 -3.13
C GLN A 290 15.36 -6.69 -3.18
N VAL A 291 15.65 -5.63 -2.43
CA VAL A 291 14.85 -4.39 -2.38
C VAL A 291 14.83 -3.70 -3.75
N ARG A 292 15.96 -3.58 -4.45
CA ARG A 292 16.01 -2.97 -5.79
C ARG A 292 15.18 -3.75 -6.80
N TRP A 293 15.29 -5.08 -6.79
CA TRP A 293 14.47 -5.92 -7.65
C TRP A 293 12.98 -5.75 -7.35
N SER A 294 12.57 -5.83 -6.08
CA SER A 294 11.17 -5.68 -5.68
C SER A 294 10.60 -4.32 -6.05
N ALA A 295 11.35 -3.24 -5.80
CA ALA A 295 10.90 -1.88 -6.15
C ALA A 295 10.66 -1.72 -7.66
N ILE A 296 11.57 -2.25 -8.50
CA ILE A 296 11.37 -2.22 -9.97
C ILE A 296 10.18 -3.10 -10.36
N ASN A 297 10.06 -4.30 -9.76
CA ASN A 297 8.97 -5.22 -10.02
C ASN A 297 7.61 -4.59 -9.74
N ASP A 298 7.46 -4.00 -8.56
CA ASP A 298 6.21 -3.37 -8.13
C ASP A 298 5.83 -2.17 -8.98
N VAL A 299 6.80 -1.29 -9.28
CA VAL A 299 6.55 -0.13 -10.13
C VAL A 299 6.15 -0.56 -11.55
N VAL A 300 6.75 -1.63 -12.09
CA VAL A 300 6.38 -2.16 -13.41
C VAL A 300 4.98 -2.80 -13.36
N LEU A 301 4.66 -3.58 -12.33
CA LEU A 301 3.33 -4.17 -12.14
C LEU A 301 2.27 -3.07 -12.00
N LEU A 302 2.47 -2.10 -11.12
CA LEU A 302 1.52 -1.01 -10.88
C LEU A 302 1.31 -0.12 -12.12
N ARG A 303 2.35 0.16 -12.88
CA ARG A 303 2.21 0.91 -14.15
C ARG A 303 1.48 0.12 -15.22
N ARG A 304 1.73 -1.18 -15.31
CA ARG A 304 1.04 -2.06 -16.27
C ARG A 304 -0.43 -2.18 -15.95
N HIS A 305 -0.78 -2.25 -14.67
CA HIS A 305 -2.15 -2.42 -14.18
C HIS A 305 -2.69 -1.12 -13.54
N ALA A 306 -2.32 0.04 -14.12
CA ALA A 306 -2.72 1.34 -13.56
C ALA A 306 -4.24 1.55 -13.55
N ALA A 307 -4.96 1.02 -14.55
CA ALA A 307 -6.42 1.07 -14.61
C ALA A 307 -7.05 0.25 -13.49
N ALA A 308 -6.55 -0.97 -13.26
CA ALA A 308 -6.98 -1.84 -12.16
C ALA A 308 -6.69 -1.20 -10.80
N HIS A 309 -5.49 -0.62 -10.61
CA HIS A 309 -5.14 0.10 -9.37
C HIS A 309 -6.08 1.28 -9.10
N ALA A 310 -6.39 2.09 -10.11
CA ALA A 310 -7.31 3.22 -9.97
C ALA A 310 -8.76 2.77 -9.67
N ALA A 311 -9.23 1.70 -10.31
CA ALA A 311 -10.55 1.13 -10.06
C ALA A 311 -10.65 0.55 -8.64
N LEU A 312 -9.63 -0.19 -8.21
CA LEU A 312 -9.50 -0.74 -6.86
C LEU A 312 -9.51 0.36 -5.81
N THR A 313 -8.67 1.40 -5.98
CA THR A 313 -8.61 2.54 -5.04
C THR A 313 -9.99 3.16 -4.83
N LYS A 314 -10.75 3.36 -5.91
CA LYS A 314 -12.11 3.90 -5.84
C LYS A 314 -13.08 2.93 -5.13
N ALA A 315 -12.97 1.63 -5.40
CA ALA A 315 -13.79 0.62 -4.74
C ALA A 315 -13.52 0.58 -3.24
N MET A 316 -12.25 0.61 -2.82
CA MET A 316 -11.86 0.65 -1.41
C MET A 316 -12.34 1.94 -0.72
N GLN A 317 -12.19 3.10 -1.36
CA GLN A 317 -12.72 4.38 -0.84
C GLN A 317 -14.25 4.37 -0.66
N ALA A 318 -14.96 3.62 -1.49
CA ALA A 318 -16.41 3.43 -1.38
C ALA A 318 -16.80 2.36 -0.35
N GLY A 319 -15.84 1.77 0.40
CA GLY A 319 -16.11 0.74 1.41
C GLY A 319 -16.61 -0.58 0.83
N LYS A 320 -16.20 -0.92 -0.38
CA LYS A 320 -16.62 -2.14 -1.06
C LYS A 320 -16.00 -3.38 -0.41
N SER A 321 -16.72 -4.51 -0.45
CA SER A 321 -16.20 -5.79 0.01
C SER A 321 -14.98 -6.24 -0.81
N VAL A 322 -14.17 -7.16 -0.27
CA VAL A 322 -13.00 -7.71 -0.98
C VAL A 322 -13.40 -8.32 -2.32
N ALA A 323 -14.52 -9.05 -2.39
CA ALA A 323 -15.02 -9.62 -3.64
C ALA A 323 -15.40 -8.54 -4.67
N GLU A 324 -16.01 -7.42 -4.23
CA GLU A 324 -16.29 -6.28 -5.10
C GLU A 324 -15.02 -5.55 -5.56
N CYS A 325 -14.01 -5.48 -4.70
CA CYS A 325 -12.69 -4.95 -5.04
C CYS A 325 -12.00 -5.83 -6.10
N ILE A 326 -12.04 -7.15 -5.95
CA ILE A 326 -11.55 -8.10 -6.96
C ILE A 326 -12.32 -7.94 -8.28
N ALA A 327 -13.65 -7.80 -8.22
CA ALA A 327 -14.44 -7.55 -9.42
C ALA A 327 -14.04 -6.25 -10.12
N ALA A 328 -13.69 -5.20 -9.37
CA ALA A 328 -13.21 -3.93 -9.94
C ALA A 328 -11.85 -4.09 -10.63
N ILE A 329 -10.94 -4.89 -10.07
CA ILE A 329 -9.65 -5.23 -10.70
C ILE A 329 -9.85 -5.95 -12.03
N GLU A 330 -10.61 -7.05 -12.00
CA GLU A 330 -10.82 -7.90 -13.19
C GLU A 330 -11.59 -7.18 -14.30
N ALA A 331 -12.54 -6.31 -13.94
CA ALA A 331 -13.31 -5.53 -14.91
C ALA A 331 -12.51 -4.40 -15.56
N ALA A 332 -11.47 -3.90 -14.91
CA ALA A 332 -10.65 -2.81 -15.44
C ALA A 332 -9.66 -3.25 -16.53
N GLU A 333 -9.36 -4.55 -16.61
CA GLU A 333 -8.40 -5.14 -17.56
C GLU A 333 -9.07 -6.10 -18.58
N ALA A 334 -10.44 -6.15 -18.60
CA ALA A 334 -11.23 -7.02 -19.46
C ALA A 334 -11.34 -6.56 -20.93
#